data_91c75315c9c40711ce1583414e41f384
#
_entry.id   91c75315c9c40711ce1583414e41f384
#
_cell.length_a   1.000
_cell.length_b   1.000
_cell.length_c   1.000
_cell.angle_alpha   90.00
_cell.angle_beta   90.00
_cell.angle_gamma   90.00
#
_symmetry.space_group_name_H-M   'P 1'
#
loop_
_entity.id
_entity.type
_entity.pdbx_description
1 polymer ?
#
loop_
_entity_poly.entity_id
_entity_poly.type
_entity_poly.pdbx_seq_one_letter_code
_entity_poly.pdbx_strand_id
1 'polypeptide(L)'
;MSRILIAEDDDAVRAFVKRALEIDGHDIIAVEDGATALDVLVREEGKFDLLLSDVKMPVMDGIALALNAARDFPTLSIVLMTGFADQRERAHGLDLLVEDVVMKPFSLAEIRKAVGAALYTKAA
;
A
#
# COMPACT_ATOMS: atom_id res chain seq x y z
N MET A 1 -4.42 -0.93 16.55
CA MET A 1 -3.62 0.13 15.92
C MET A 1 -2.43 -0.47 15.20
N SER A 2 -2.22 -0.08 13.96
CA SER A 2 -1.19 -0.67 13.11
C SER A 2 -0.27 0.39 12.55
N ARG A 3 0.94 -0.03 12.11
CA ARG A 3 1.87 0.83 11.38
C ARG A 3 1.70 0.58 9.90
N ILE A 4 1.44 1.63 9.14
CA ILE A 4 1.15 1.55 7.72
C ILE A 4 2.09 2.48 6.95
N LEU A 5 2.71 1.96 5.88
CA LEU A 5 3.49 2.74 4.94
C LEU A 5 2.66 2.98 3.69
N ILE A 6 2.50 4.24 3.30
CA ILE A 6 1.79 4.63 2.09
C ILE A 6 2.80 5.12 1.06
N ALA A 7 2.70 4.61 -0.17
CA ALA A 7 3.45 5.11 -1.32
C ALA A 7 2.48 5.61 -2.39
N GLU A 8 2.46 6.91 -2.63
CA GLU A 8 1.55 7.57 -3.57
C GLU A 8 2.16 8.87 -4.06
N ASP A 9 2.31 9.03 -5.37
CA ASP A 9 2.95 10.20 -5.97
C ASP A 9 2.03 11.43 -6.07
N ASP A 10 0.71 11.25 -6.10
CA ASP A 10 -0.24 12.36 -6.11
C ASP A 10 -0.39 12.92 -4.69
N ASP A 11 -0.03 14.18 -4.49
CA ASP A 11 -0.05 14.83 -3.17
C ASP A 11 -1.45 14.82 -2.53
N ALA A 12 -2.48 15.08 -3.33
CA ALA A 12 -3.86 15.14 -2.82
C ALA A 12 -4.36 13.76 -2.41
N VAL A 13 -4.11 12.75 -3.23
CA VAL A 13 -4.50 11.36 -2.93
C VAL A 13 -3.73 10.86 -1.71
N ARG A 14 -2.44 11.14 -1.64
CA ARG A 14 -1.59 10.74 -0.51
C ARG A 14 -2.11 11.34 0.81
N ALA A 15 -2.44 12.63 0.81
CA ALA A 15 -2.99 13.30 1.99
C ALA A 15 -4.36 12.75 2.37
N PHE A 16 -5.21 12.48 1.39
CA PHE A 16 -6.55 11.91 1.60
C PHE A 16 -6.46 10.53 2.26
N VAL A 17 -5.64 9.66 1.70
CA VAL A 17 -5.47 8.28 2.21
C VAL A 17 -4.86 8.29 3.61
N LYS A 18 -3.83 9.10 3.82
CA LYS A 18 -3.20 9.23 5.13
C LYS A 18 -4.23 9.62 6.19
N ARG A 19 -5.04 10.67 5.90
CA ARG A 19 -6.05 11.14 6.82
C ARG A 19 -7.11 10.07 7.11
N ALA A 20 -7.55 9.36 6.06
CA ALA A 20 -8.55 8.30 6.21
C ALA A 20 -8.09 7.23 7.19
N LEU A 21 -6.83 6.82 7.08
CA LEU A 21 -6.29 5.75 7.93
C LEU A 21 -5.92 6.26 9.34
N GLU A 22 -5.56 7.53 9.46
CA GLU A 22 -5.35 8.14 10.78
C GLU A 22 -6.64 8.22 11.60
N ILE A 23 -7.78 8.35 10.94
CA ILE A 23 -9.09 8.32 11.62
C ILE A 23 -9.29 6.99 12.37
N ASP A 24 -8.78 5.89 11.81
CA ASP A 24 -8.86 4.56 12.44
C ASP A 24 -7.77 4.33 13.49
N GLY A 25 -6.96 5.34 13.77
CA GLY A 25 -5.94 5.28 14.82
C GLY A 25 -4.63 4.63 14.40
N HIS A 26 -4.40 4.43 13.10
CA HIS A 26 -3.14 3.85 12.60
C HIS A 26 -2.00 4.87 12.62
N ASP A 27 -0.80 4.38 12.81
CA ASP A 27 0.44 5.16 12.70
C ASP A 27 0.92 5.12 11.26
N ILE A 28 0.95 6.28 10.59
CA ILE A 28 1.15 6.35 9.14
C ILE A 28 2.46 7.05 8.79
N ILE A 29 3.25 6.42 7.92
CA ILE A 29 4.32 7.08 7.18
C ILE A 29 3.92 7.10 5.72
N ALA A 30 3.94 8.27 5.09
CA ALA A 30 3.56 8.44 3.69
C ALA A 30 4.71 9.00 2.88
N VAL A 31 5.00 8.36 1.75
CA VAL A 31 6.07 8.74 0.83
C VAL A 31 5.55 8.87 -0.59
N GLU A 32 6.33 9.46 -1.48
CA GLU A 32 5.85 9.85 -2.81
C GLU A 32 6.26 8.92 -3.95
N ASP A 33 7.11 7.91 -3.71
CA ASP A 33 7.48 6.95 -4.75
C ASP A 33 7.91 5.61 -4.16
N GLY A 34 8.05 4.62 -5.04
CA GLY A 34 8.39 3.28 -4.64
C GLY A 34 9.81 3.12 -4.11
N ALA A 35 10.76 3.87 -4.68
CA ALA A 35 12.16 3.81 -4.23
C ALA A 35 12.29 4.32 -2.79
N THR A 36 11.64 5.45 -2.49
CA THR A 36 11.61 5.99 -1.13
C THR A 36 10.91 5.03 -0.16
N ALA A 37 9.82 4.40 -0.60
CA ALA A 37 9.12 3.41 0.23
C ALA A 37 10.02 2.22 0.55
N LEU A 38 10.75 1.72 -0.44
CA LEU A 38 11.67 0.59 -0.22
C LEU A 38 12.79 0.98 0.76
N ASP A 39 13.34 2.20 0.63
CA ASP A 39 14.35 2.71 1.56
C ASP A 39 13.81 2.76 2.99
N VAL A 40 12.56 3.18 3.17
CA VAL A 40 11.91 3.21 4.49
C VAL A 40 11.76 1.80 5.04
N LEU A 41 11.33 0.85 4.21
CA LEU A 41 11.18 -0.55 4.63
C LEU A 41 12.51 -1.13 5.09
N VAL A 42 13.58 -0.88 4.36
CA VAL A 42 14.92 -1.37 4.72
C VAL A 42 15.41 -0.71 6.01
N ARG A 43 15.29 0.60 6.11
CA ARG A 43 15.75 1.36 7.28
C ARG A 43 14.99 0.96 8.54
N GLU A 44 13.69 0.70 8.44
CA GLU A 44 12.83 0.30 9.55
C GLU A 44 12.76 -1.23 9.71
N GLU A 45 13.57 -1.96 8.97
CA GLU A 45 13.65 -3.43 9.02
C GLU A 45 12.30 -4.12 8.79
N GLY A 46 11.48 -3.53 7.91
CA GLY A 46 10.16 -4.06 7.59
C GLY A 46 9.14 -4.00 8.73
N LYS A 47 9.37 -3.17 9.73
CA LYS A 47 8.49 -3.07 10.91
C LYS A 47 7.23 -2.27 10.64
N PHE A 48 6.47 -2.74 9.66
CA PHE A 48 5.15 -2.24 9.30
C PHE A 48 4.17 -3.41 9.23
N ASP A 49 2.92 -3.14 9.47
CA ASP A 49 1.86 -4.14 9.35
C ASP A 49 1.34 -4.21 7.93
N LEU A 50 1.35 -3.09 7.20
CA LEU A 50 0.80 -3.02 5.87
C LEU A 50 1.53 -1.97 5.02
N LEU A 51 1.72 -2.30 3.73
CA LEU A 51 2.14 -1.38 2.68
C LEU A 51 0.94 -1.12 1.78
N LEU A 52 0.56 0.15 1.62
CA LEU A 52 -0.48 0.58 0.71
C LEU A 52 0.18 1.42 -0.38
N SER A 53 0.20 0.95 -1.61
CA SER A 53 0.95 1.59 -2.69
C SER A 53 0.12 1.78 -3.95
N ASP A 54 0.27 2.93 -4.58
CA ASP A 54 -0.18 3.14 -5.95
C ASP A 54 0.64 2.25 -6.88
N VAL A 55 0.03 1.82 -7.98
CA VAL A 55 0.74 1.03 -9.01
C VAL A 55 1.61 1.95 -9.85
N LYS A 56 1.07 3.06 -10.35
CA LYS A 56 1.80 3.97 -11.24
C LYS A 56 2.50 5.07 -10.45
N MET A 57 3.82 4.97 -10.34
CA MET A 57 4.65 5.97 -9.67
C MET A 57 5.96 6.14 -10.44
N PRO A 58 6.60 7.33 -10.34
CA PRO A 58 7.93 7.52 -10.93
C PRO A 58 8.99 6.71 -10.19
N VAL A 59 10.11 6.50 -10.81
CA VAL A 59 11.33 5.83 -10.31
C VAL A 59 11.12 4.32 -10.13
N MET A 60 10.24 3.92 -9.23
CA MET A 60 9.89 2.51 -9.02
C MET A 60 8.36 2.42 -8.86
N ASP A 61 7.69 1.67 -9.72
CA ASP A 61 6.24 1.50 -9.63
C ASP A 61 5.84 0.57 -8.48
N GLY A 62 4.54 0.55 -8.19
CA GLY A 62 4.01 -0.23 -7.07
C GLY A 62 4.12 -1.73 -7.26
N ILE A 63 4.16 -2.22 -8.50
CA ILE A 63 4.33 -3.65 -8.76
C ILE A 63 5.77 -4.08 -8.44
N ALA A 64 6.75 -3.31 -8.88
CA ALA A 64 8.15 -3.57 -8.54
C ALA A 64 8.39 -3.45 -7.04
N LEU A 65 7.79 -2.45 -6.40
CA LEU A 65 7.84 -2.29 -4.94
C LEU A 65 7.24 -3.51 -4.24
N ALA A 66 6.06 -3.96 -4.67
CA ALA A 66 5.39 -5.12 -4.07
C ALA A 66 6.24 -6.39 -4.18
N LEU A 67 6.85 -6.62 -5.34
CA LEU A 67 7.73 -7.77 -5.55
C LEU A 67 8.94 -7.75 -4.60
N ASN A 68 9.59 -6.59 -4.48
CA ASN A 68 10.72 -6.44 -3.59
C ASN A 68 10.31 -6.61 -2.12
N ALA A 69 9.18 -6.00 -1.74
CA ALA A 69 8.68 -6.06 -0.37
C ALA A 69 8.28 -7.48 0.02
N ALA A 70 7.58 -8.19 -0.86
CA ALA A 70 7.16 -9.56 -0.59
C ALA A 70 8.34 -10.52 -0.44
N ARG A 71 9.39 -10.31 -1.25
CA ARG A 71 10.60 -11.13 -1.17
C ARG A 71 11.36 -10.89 0.13
N ASP A 72 11.55 -9.64 0.51
CA ASP A 72 12.42 -9.27 1.63
C ASP A 72 11.69 -9.17 2.97
N PHE A 73 10.38 -8.92 2.94
CA PHE A 73 9.55 -8.76 4.14
C PHE A 73 8.25 -9.57 4.00
N PRO A 74 8.36 -10.91 4.07
CA PRO A 74 7.22 -11.80 3.73
C PRO A 74 6.02 -11.71 4.68
N THR A 75 6.18 -11.13 5.86
CA THR A 75 5.08 -10.95 6.81
C THR A 75 4.30 -9.66 6.58
N LEU A 76 4.77 -8.79 5.70
CA LEU A 76 4.12 -7.52 5.39
C LEU A 76 2.89 -7.76 4.53
N SER A 77 1.74 -7.22 4.92
CA SER A 77 0.55 -7.21 4.06
C SER A 77 0.67 -6.10 3.03
N ILE A 78 0.26 -6.39 1.79
CA ILE A 78 0.39 -5.43 0.69
C ILE A 78 -0.99 -5.21 0.06
N VAL A 79 -1.38 -3.94 -0.09
CA VAL A 79 -2.58 -3.53 -0.82
C VAL A 79 -2.15 -2.53 -1.89
N LEU A 80 -2.59 -2.75 -3.12
CA LEU A 80 -2.29 -1.84 -4.24
C LEU A 80 -3.50 -0.99 -4.59
N MET A 81 -3.23 0.22 -5.05
CA MET A 81 -4.24 1.17 -5.55
C MET A 81 -3.97 1.41 -7.03
N THR A 82 -5.01 1.38 -7.86
CA THR A 82 -4.84 1.64 -9.29
C THR A 82 -6.06 2.36 -9.88
N GLY A 83 -5.81 3.28 -10.83
CA GLY A 83 -6.85 3.99 -11.55
C GLY A 83 -7.08 3.47 -12.96
N PHE A 84 -6.30 2.49 -13.40
CA PHE A 84 -6.30 2.05 -14.79
C PHE A 84 -6.49 0.53 -14.88
N ALA A 85 -7.35 0.09 -15.79
CA ALA A 85 -7.69 -1.32 -15.96
C ALA A 85 -6.48 -2.18 -16.34
N ASP A 86 -5.60 -1.67 -17.22
CA ASP A 86 -4.39 -2.39 -17.62
C ASP A 86 -3.41 -2.59 -16.46
N GLN A 87 -3.30 -1.62 -15.58
CA GLN A 87 -2.48 -1.73 -14.38
C GLN A 87 -3.07 -2.73 -13.40
N ARG A 88 -4.40 -2.79 -13.31
CA ARG A 88 -5.08 -3.79 -12.50
C ARG A 88 -4.79 -5.20 -13.00
N GLU A 89 -4.79 -5.41 -14.32
CA GLU A 89 -4.45 -6.70 -14.91
C GLU A 89 -3.01 -7.11 -14.58
N ARG A 90 -2.07 -6.16 -14.64
CA ARG A 90 -0.67 -6.40 -14.25
C ARG A 90 -0.59 -6.79 -12.78
N ALA A 91 -1.34 -6.12 -11.91
CA ALA A 91 -1.37 -6.40 -10.47
C ALA A 91 -2.07 -7.72 -10.18
N HIS A 92 -3.02 -8.14 -11.01
CA HIS A 92 -3.78 -9.38 -10.82
C HIS A 92 -2.87 -10.62 -10.79
N GLY A 93 -1.76 -10.60 -11.53
CA GLY A 93 -0.77 -11.68 -11.49
C GLY A 93 -0.03 -11.81 -10.16
N LEU A 94 -0.22 -10.86 -9.24
CA LEU A 94 0.41 -10.84 -7.92
C LEU A 94 -0.52 -11.29 -6.81
N ASP A 95 -1.60 -12.00 -7.13
CA ASP A 95 -2.64 -12.41 -6.16
C ASP A 95 -2.10 -13.15 -4.94
N LEU A 96 -1.00 -13.88 -5.10
CA LEU A 96 -0.36 -14.59 -3.99
C LEU A 96 0.50 -13.69 -3.12
N LEU A 97 0.82 -12.48 -3.58
CA LEU A 97 1.72 -11.55 -2.89
C LEU A 97 0.99 -10.35 -2.29
N VAL A 98 -0.17 -9.99 -2.84
CA VAL A 98 -0.94 -8.84 -2.37
C VAL A 98 -2.30 -9.28 -1.82
N GLU A 99 -2.75 -8.59 -0.77
CA GLU A 99 -4.03 -8.92 -0.13
C GLU A 99 -5.22 -8.39 -0.94
N ASP A 100 -5.05 -7.24 -1.60
CA ASP A 100 -6.13 -6.62 -2.36
C ASP A 100 -5.58 -5.60 -3.36
N VAL A 101 -6.41 -5.29 -4.36
CA VAL A 101 -6.17 -4.21 -5.32
C VAL A 101 -7.41 -3.33 -5.32
N VAL A 102 -7.26 -2.07 -4.93
CA VAL A 102 -8.34 -1.11 -4.79
C VAL A 102 -8.37 -0.19 -5.98
N MET A 103 -9.54 -0.04 -6.60
CA MET A 103 -9.71 0.83 -7.78
C MET A 103 -9.94 2.29 -7.38
N LYS A 104 -9.23 3.20 -8.03
CA LYS A 104 -9.51 4.64 -7.95
C LYS A 104 -10.61 5.01 -8.96
N PRO A 105 -11.47 5.99 -8.67
CA PRO A 105 -11.56 6.70 -7.41
C PRO A 105 -12.25 5.85 -6.34
N PHE A 106 -11.79 6.00 -5.09
CA PHE A 106 -12.42 5.32 -3.96
C PHE A 106 -12.85 6.35 -2.92
N SER A 107 -13.86 5.98 -2.15
CA SER A 107 -14.30 6.80 -1.02
C SER A 107 -13.43 6.56 0.20
N LEU A 108 -13.55 7.45 1.18
CA LEU A 108 -12.93 7.28 2.48
C LEU A 108 -13.34 5.94 3.12
N ALA A 109 -14.62 5.58 3.02
CA ALA A 109 -15.12 4.32 3.56
C ALA A 109 -14.52 3.10 2.84
N GLU A 110 -14.37 3.17 1.52
CA GLU A 110 -13.83 2.07 0.74
C GLU A 110 -12.37 1.77 1.07
N ILE A 111 -11.54 2.81 1.17
CA ILE A 111 -10.11 2.60 1.49
C ILE A 111 -9.94 2.12 2.94
N ARG A 112 -10.71 2.64 3.87
CA ARG A 112 -10.69 2.19 5.27
C ARG A 112 -11.11 0.72 5.38
N LYS A 113 -12.14 0.32 4.64
CA LYS A 113 -12.62 -1.06 4.62
C LYS A 113 -11.58 -2.01 4.04
N ALA A 114 -10.95 -1.66 2.92
CA ALA A 114 -9.94 -2.49 2.27
C ALA A 114 -8.73 -2.71 3.18
N VAL A 115 -8.23 -1.66 3.81
CA VAL A 115 -7.10 -1.73 4.73
C VAL A 115 -7.47 -2.52 5.99
N GLY A 116 -8.65 -2.26 6.54
CA GLY A 116 -9.12 -2.99 7.71
C GLY A 116 -9.25 -4.49 7.46
N ALA A 117 -9.76 -4.87 6.29
CA ALA A 117 -9.88 -6.27 5.89
C ALA A 117 -8.50 -6.94 5.75
N ALA A 118 -7.54 -6.25 5.13
CA ALA A 118 -6.18 -6.76 4.95
C ALA A 118 -5.47 -6.96 6.29
N LEU A 119 -5.63 -6.01 7.22
CA LEU A 119 -5.06 -6.11 8.56
C LEU A 119 -5.71 -7.22 9.37
N TYR A 120 -7.01 -7.41 9.23
CA TYR A 120 -7.75 -8.50 9.89
C TYR A 120 -7.24 -9.86 9.42
N THR A 121 -7.08 -10.04 8.12
CA THR A 121 -6.56 -11.28 7.53
C THR A 121 -5.17 -11.59 8.06
N LYS A 122 -4.30 -10.57 8.15
CA LYS A 122 -2.96 -10.71 8.70
C LYS A 122 -2.98 -11.13 10.17
N ALA A 123 -3.86 -10.54 10.97
CA ALA A 123 -3.97 -10.82 12.41
C ALA A 123 -4.55 -12.20 12.69
N ALA A 124 -5.39 -12.70 11.78
CA ALA A 124 -5.98 -14.02 11.92
C ALA A 124 -4.98 -15.11 11.58
#